data_1c439b790d2c45835ac2345cc3d1241b
#
_entry.id   1c439b790d2c45835ac2345cc3d1241b
#
_cell.length_a   1.000
_cell.length_b   1.000
_cell.length_c   1.000
_cell.angle_alpha   90.00
_cell.angle_beta   90.00
_cell.angle_gamma   90.00
#
_symmetry.space_group_name_H-M   'P 1'
#
loop_
_entity.id
_entity.type
_entity.pdbx_description
1 polymer ?
#
loop_
_entity_poly.entity_id
_entity_poly.type
_entity_poly.pdbx_seq_one_letter_code
_entity_poly.pdbx_strand_id
1 'polypeptide(L)'
;MSCKRMTLDRIKELISIDRLDIFYRSTEWRKLRKKAIERDNNECQVCKEKKKVSKAECVHHIREIKEYPEGALKLNNLTSLCNLCHNEIHEKILKINQEKKKKFFNAERW
;
A
#
# COMPACT_ATOMS: atom_id res chain seq x y z
N MET A 1 -2.58 24.87 -15.44
CA MET A 1 -3.24 24.15 -14.74
C MET A 1 -2.57 23.64 -13.58
N SER A 2 -3.08 23.62 -12.60
CA SER A 2 -2.42 23.21 -11.43
C SER A 2 -2.78 21.80 -11.10
N CYS A 3 -1.79 21.04 -10.75
CA CYS A 3 -2.03 19.74 -10.23
C CYS A 3 -2.37 19.89 -8.77
N LYS A 4 -3.43 19.26 -8.37
CA LYS A 4 -3.77 19.25 -6.96
C LYS A 4 -2.77 18.40 -6.22
N ARG A 5 -2.27 18.92 -5.13
CA ARG A 5 -1.37 18.15 -4.30
C ARG A 5 -2.13 17.05 -3.58
N MET A 6 -1.45 15.96 -3.32
CA MET A 6 -2.06 14.86 -2.58
C MET A 6 -1.94 15.17 -1.08
N THR A 7 -2.88 15.95 -0.59
CA THR A 7 -2.94 16.31 0.83
C THR A 7 -3.77 15.29 1.59
N LEU A 8 -3.74 15.36 2.91
CA LEU A 8 -4.56 14.47 3.74
C LEU A 8 -6.04 14.62 3.42
N ASP A 9 -6.50 15.86 3.25
CA ASP A 9 -7.90 16.09 2.91
C ASP A 9 -8.26 15.47 1.57
N ARG A 10 -7.36 15.58 0.60
CA ARG A 10 -7.59 14.97 -0.71
C ARG A 10 -7.67 13.47 -0.61
N ILE A 11 -6.78 12.88 0.20
CA ILE A 11 -6.79 11.43 0.40
C ILE A 11 -8.09 10.97 1.03
N LYS A 12 -8.56 11.69 2.04
CA LYS A 12 -9.83 11.36 2.68
C LYS A 12 -10.99 11.47 1.70
N GLU A 13 -10.95 12.48 0.84
CA GLU A 13 -11.96 12.64 -0.20
C GLU A 13 -11.95 11.43 -1.15
N LEU A 14 -10.76 11.01 -1.59
CA LEU A 14 -10.65 9.89 -2.50
C LEU A 14 -11.13 8.58 -1.87
N ILE A 15 -10.92 8.45 -0.56
CA ILE A 15 -11.45 7.28 0.15
C ILE A 15 -12.97 7.31 0.14
N SER A 16 -13.55 8.47 0.39
CA SER A 16 -15.01 8.57 0.48
C SER A 16 -15.70 8.31 -0.84
N ILE A 17 -15.06 8.62 -1.96
CA ILE A 17 -15.64 8.38 -3.27
C ILE A 17 -15.11 7.12 -3.93
N ASP A 18 -14.32 6.34 -3.16
CA ASP A 18 -13.78 5.06 -3.62
C ASP A 18 -12.92 5.22 -4.88
N ARG A 19 -12.06 6.24 -4.89
CA ARG A 19 -11.19 6.52 -6.02
C ARG A 19 -9.73 6.58 -5.60
N LEU A 20 -9.27 5.60 -4.84
CA LEU A 20 -7.87 5.51 -4.45
C LEU A 20 -6.95 5.27 -5.64
N ASP A 21 -7.51 4.83 -6.77
CA ASP A 21 -6.71 4.70 -7.99
C ASP A 21 -6.06 6.03 -8.36
N ILE A 22 -6.75 7.15 -8.08
CA ILE A 22 -6.19 8.47 -8.35
C ILE A 22 -4.96 8.71 -7.47
N PHE A 23 -5.05 8.31 -6.19
CA PHE A 23 -3.92 8.44 -5.28
C PHE A 23 -2.70 7.67 -5.82
N TYR A 24 -2.91 6.43 -6.25
CA TYR A 24 -1.81 5.58 -6.68
C TYR A 24 -1.19 6.04 -8.00
N ARG A 25 -1.85 6.94 -8.73
CA ARG A 25 -1.29 7.51 -9.93
C ARG A 25 -0.68 8.89 -9.71
N SER A 26 -0.73 9.39 -8.48
CA SER A 26 -0.21 10.72 -8.18
C SER A 26 1.32 10.73 -8.21
N THR A 27 1.87 11.91 -8.47
CA THR A 27 3.32 12.10 -8.47
C THR A 27 3.89 11.88 -7.08
N GLU A 28 3.17 12.35 -6.06
CA GLU A 28 3.61 12.20 -4.68
C GLU A 28 3.78 10.73 -4.31
N TRP A 29 2.82 9.89 -4.69
CA TRP A 29 2.92 8.47 -4.39
C TRP A 29 4.07 7.81 -5.15
N ARG A 30 4.22 8.15 -6.43
CA ARG A 30 5.28 7.56 -7.23
C ARG A 30 6.67 7.88 -6.67
N LYS A 31 6.87 9.11 -6.25
CA LYS A 31 8.15 9.51 -5.68
C LYS A 31 8.40 8.80 -4.36
N LEU A 32 7.39 8.72 -3.52
CA LEU A 32 7.53 8.07 -2.22
C LEU A 32 7.75 6.58 -2.36
N ARG A 33 7.05 5.97 -3.30
CA ARG A 33 7.20 4.55 -3.59
C ARG A 33 8.64 4.24 -4.01
N LYS A 34 9.20 5.09 -4.84
CA LYS A 34 10.58 4.92 -5.27
C LYS A 34 11.54 5.04 -4.10
N LYS A 35 11.29 6.00 -3.21
CA LYS A 35 12.13 6.16 -2.02
C LYS A 35 12.05 4.93 -1.12
N ALA A 36 10.87 4.35 -0.98
CA ALA A 36 10.71 3.15 -0.16
C ALA A 36 11.51 1.99 -0.72
N ILE A 37 11.45 1.80 -2.02
CA ILE A 37 12.19 0.72 -2.67
C ILE A 37 13.69 0.94 -2.53
N GLU A 38 14.14 2.18 -2.68
CA GLU A 38 15.56 2.51 -2.52
C GLU A 38 16.03 2.29 -1.09
N ARG A 39 15.20 2.72 -0.12
CA ARG A 39 15.51 2.50 1.30
C ARG A 39 15.68 1.01 1.60
N ASP A 40 14.86 0.18 0.98
CA ASP A 40 14.86 -1.25 1.21
C ASP A 40 15.79 -2.00 0.26
N ASN A 41 16.62 -1.29 -0.48
CA ASN A 41 17.63 -1.86 -1.39
C ASN A 41 17.04 -2.79 -2.43
N ASN A 42 15.82 -2.50 -2.87
CA ASN A 42 15.09 -3.30 -3.86
C ASN A 42 14.85 -4.74 -3.40
N GLU A 43 14.85 -4.97 -2.10
CA GLU A 43 14.65 -6.30 -1.55
C GLU A 43 13.31 -6.42 -0.84
N CYS A 44 12.68 -7.58 -1.00
CA CYS A 44 11.47 -7.87 -0.26
C CYS A 44 11.81 -8.00 1.23
N GLN A 45 11.16 -7.19 2.06
CA GLN A 45 11.48 -7.16 3.48
C GLN A 45 11.01 -8.42 4.21
N VAL A 46 9.92 -9.03 3.77
CA VAL A 46 9.44 -10.28 4.37
C VAL A 46 10.40 -11.42 4.04
N CYS A 47 10.85 -11.53 2.79
CA CYS A 47 11.83 -12.53 2.43
C CYS A 47 13.13 -12.32 3.18
N LYS A 48 13.53 -11.07 3.37
CA LYS A 48 14.75 -10.75 4.09
C LYS A 48 14.68 -11.26 5.52
N GLU A 49 13.53 -11.12 6.17
CA GLU A 49 13.36 -11.64 7.51
C GLU A 49 13.48 -13.16 7.55
N LYS A 50 13.10 -13.80 6.48
CA LYS A 50 13.23 -15.27 6.36
C LYS A 50 14.60 -15.69 5.85
N LYS A 51 15.53 -14.74 5.78
CA LYS A 51 16.90 -14.96 5.30
C LYS A 51 16.94 -15.40 3.85
N LYS A 52 16.00 -14.92 3.06
CA LYS A 52 15.95 -15.13 1.63
C LYS A 52 16.18 -13.81 0.92
N VAL A 53 16.74 -13.88 -0.28
CA VAL A 53 16.93 -12.69 -1.10
C VAL A 53 15.92 -12.73 -2.23
N SER A 54 15.09 -11.71 -2.30
CA SER A 54 14.07 -11.62 -3.33
C SER A 54 13.88 -10.16 -3.71
N LYS A 55 13.73 -9.91 -5.00
CA LYS A 55 13.56 -8.56 -5.49
C LYS A 55 12.20 -8.00 -5.09
N ALA A 56 12.17 -6.77 -4.61
CA ALA A 56 10.92 -6.10 -4.31
C ALA A 56 10.25 -5.68 -5.61
N GLU A 57 8.96 -5.95 -5.72
CA GLU A 57 8.20 -5.63 -6.91
C GLU A 57 7.06 -4.67 -6.63
N CYS A 58 6.69 -4.52 -5.36
CA CYS A 58 5.63 -3.60 -4.99
C CYS A 58 5.91 -3.01 -3.62
N VAL A 59 5.18 -1.95 -3.30
CA VAL A 59 5.28 -1.28 -2.01
C VAL A 59 3.91 -1.36 -1.35
N HIS A 60 3.89 -1.83 -0.12
CA HIS A 60 2.67 -2.09 0.62
C HIS A 60 2.56 -1.13 1.80
N HIS A 61 1.37 -0.63 2.06
CA HIS A 61 1.12 0.15 3.25
C HIS A 61 0.96 -0.80 4.44
N ILE A 62 1.75 -0.58 5.47
CA ILE A 62 1.68 -1.43 6.66
C ILE A 62 0.31 -1.29 7.29
N ARG A 63 -0.18 -0.05 7.42
CA ARG A 63 -1.56 0.20 7.82
C ARG A 63 -2.30 0.75 6.62
N GLU A 64 -3.45 0.18 6.33
CA GLU A 64 -4.20 0.54 5.14
C GLU A 64 -4.58 2.02 5.11
N ILE A 65 -4.61 2.58 3.91
CA ILE A 65 -4.96 3.98 3.72
C ILE A 65 -6.34 4.27 4.28
N LYS A 66 -7.27 3.36 4.09
CA LYS A 66 -8.65 3.56 4.56
C LYS A 66 -8.74 3.65 6.07
N GLU A 67 -7.87 2.93 6.77
CA GLU A 67 -7.86 2.98 8.23
C GLU A 67 -6.96 4.08 8.76
N TYR A 68 -5.91 4.41 8.02
CA TYR A 68 -4.93 5.38 8.48
C TYR A 68 -4.51 6.29 7.35
N PRO A 69 -5.39 7.19 6.91
CA PRO A 69 -5.06 8.08 5.78
C PRO A 69 -3.83 8.93 6.04
N GLU A 70 -3.58 9.26 7.30
CA GLU A 70 -2.41 10.07 7.66
C GLU A 70 -1.10 9.38 7.30
N GLY A 71 -1.10 8.07 7.22
CA GLY A 71 0.09 7.30 6.87
C GLY A 71 0.24 7.01 5.40
N ALA A 72 -0.67 7.51 4.56
CA ALA A 72 -0.65 7.18 3.14
C ALA A 72 0.64 7.65 2.46
N LEU A 73 1.17 8.77 2.90
CA LEU A 73 2.40 9.33 2.32
C LEU A 73 3.54 9.39 3.33
N LYS A 74 3.53 8.50 4.32
CA LYS A 74 4.63 8.41 5.28
C LYS A 74 5.50 7.22 4.95
N LEU A 75 6.77 7.48 4.77
CA LEU A 75 7.73 6.44 4.39
C LEU A 75 7.78 5.31 5.41
N ASN A 76 7.66 5.63 6.70
CA ASN A 76 7.72 4.61 7.73
C ASN A 76 6.50 3.70 7.78
N ASN A 77 5.45 4.01 7.00
CA ASN A 77 4.27 3.16 6.87
C ASN A 77 4.32 2.31 5.60
N LEU A 78 5.46 2.27 4.94
CA LEU A 78 5.63 1.54 3.68
C LEU A 78 6.67 0.44 3.84
N THR A 79 6.42 -0.67 3.16
CA THR A 79 7.38 -1.76 3.11
C THR A 79 7.42 -2.31 1.70
N SER A 80 8.61 -2.68 1.24
CA SER A 80 8.78 -3.23 -0.10
C SER A 80 8.64 -4.74 -0.05
N LEU A 81 7.88 -5.32 -0.96
CA LEU A 81 7.58 -6.73 -0.99
C LEU A 81 7.67 -7.28 -2.40
N CYS A 82 7.96 -8.57 -2.51
CA CYS A 82 7.81 -9.24 -3.79
C CYS A 82 6.33 -9.58 -3.98
N ASN A 83 5.96 -9.87 -5.22
CA ASN A 83 4.56 -10.16 -5.53
C ASN A 83 4.02 -11.33 -4.73
N LEU A 84 4.82 -12.35 -4.53
CA LEU A 84 4.37 -13.52 -3.79
C LEU A 84 4.01 -13.18 -2.34
N CYS A 85 4.90 -12.45 -1.66
CA CYS A 85 4.64 -12.07 -0.26
C CYS A 85 3.47 -11.12 -0.17
N HIS A 86 3.35 -10.20 -1.12
CA HIS A 86 2.25 -9.27 -1.16
C HIS A 86 0.92 -10.00 -1.29
N ASN A 87 0.87 -10.99 -2.18
CA ASN A 87 -0.34 -11.78 -2.38
C ASN A 87 -0.68 -12.59 -1.14
N GLU A 88 0.32 -13.14 -0.46
CA GLU A 88 0.08 -13.89 0.77
C GLU A 88 -0.54 -13.04 1.85
N ILE A 89 -0.05 -11.81 1.99
CA ILE A 89 -0.61 -10.89 2.98
C ILE A 89 -2.06 -10.58 2.65
N HIS A 90 -2.36 -10.33 1.38
CA HIS A 90 -3.73 -10.06 0.96
C HIS A 90 -4.66 -11.24 1.22
N GLU A 91 -4.20 -12.45 0.95
CA GLU A 91 -5.02 -13.62 1.20
C GLU A 91 -5.35 -13.76 2.68
N LYS A 92 -4.38 -13.51 3.56
CA LYS A 92 -4.62 -13.60 4.98
C LYS A 92 -5.66 -12.57 5.43
N ILE A 93 -5.56 -11.36 4.92
CA ILE A 93 -6.52 -10.31 5.25
C ILE A 93 -7.91 -10.67 4.78
N LEU A 94 -8.02 -11.20 3.56
CA LEU A 94 -9.31 -11.61 3.01
C LEU A 94 -9.97 -12.71 3.85
N LYS A 95 -9.19 -13.68 4.28
CA LYS A 95 -9.73 -14.76 5.10
C LYS A 95 -10.24 -14.24 6.44
N ILE A 96 -9.49 -13.35 7.07
CA ILE A 96 -9.91 -12.77 8.34
C ILE A 96 -11.20 -11.99 8.15
N ASN A 97 -11.30 -11.22 7.09
CA ASN A 97 -12.49 -10.43 6.83
C ASN A 97 -13.70 -11.29 6.56
N GLN A 98 -13.53 -12.39 5.84
CA GLN A 98 -14.63 -13.30 5.58
C GLN A 98 -15.15 -13.94 6.86
N GLU A 99 -14.24 -14.33 7.73
CA GLU A 99 -14.63 -14.93 9.00
C GLU A 99 -15.37 -13.95 9.89
N LYS A 100 -14.93 -12.70 9.90
CA LYS A 100 -15.54 -11.72 10.77
C LYS A 100 -16.88 -11.24 10.31
N LYS A 101 -17.03 -10.98 9.01
CA LYS A 101 -18.22 -10.33 8.52
C LYS A 101 -19.10 -11.18 7.67
N LYS A 102 -18.54 -12.13 7.03
CA LYS A 102 -19.29 -12.95 6.10
C LYS A 102 -19.89 -12.20 4.97
N LYS A 103 -19.78 -10.91 4.88
CA LYS A 103 -20.35 -10.26 3.76
C LYS A 103 -19.28 -9.76 2.87
N PHE A 104 -19.68 -9.58 1.65
CA PHE A 104 -18.79 -9.14 0.64
C PHE A 104 -18.23 -7.78 0.89
N PHE A 105 -17.07 -7.56 0.47
CA PHE A 105 -16.51 -6.23 0.46
C PHE A 105 -15.58 -6.15 -0.72
N ASN A 106 -15.25 -4.93 -1.09
CA ASN A 106 -14.41 -4.72 -2.25
C ASN A 106 -12.99 -5.07 -1.98
N ALA A 107 -12.42 -5.80 -2.91
CA ALA A 107 -10.99 -6.04 -2.84
C ALA A 107 -10.26 -4.74 -3.13
N GLU A 108 -9.19 -4.53 -2.39
CA GLU A 108 -8.38 -3.38 -2.66
C GLU A 108 -7.45 -3.64 -3.81
N ARG A 109 -7.17 -2.59 -4.57
CA ARG A 109 -6.25 -2.71 -5.67
C ARG A 109 -5.00 -1.94 -5.37
N TRP A 110 -3.90 -2.48 -5.76
CA TRP A 110 -2.61 -1.88 -5.50
C TRP A 110 -1.90 -1.49 -6.76
#